data_033b70760c11f0071dece0f26d3c92ce
#
_entry.id   033b70760c11f0071dece0f26d3c92ce
#
_cell.length_a   1.000
_cell.length_b   1.000
_cell.length_c   1.000
_cell.angle_alpha   90.00
_cell.angle_beta   90.00
_cell.angle_gamma   90.00
#
_symmetry.space_group_name_H-M   'P 1'
#
loop_
_entity.id
_entity.type
_entity.pdbx_description
1 polymer ?
#
loop_
_entity_poly.entity_id
_entity_poly.type
_entity_poly.pdbx_seq_one_letter_code
_entity_poly.pdbx_strand_id
1 'polypeptide(L)'
;MQLVDRVRGAVTGMSRRLVVGAVGAALVSGLVGAVGGTATAGAFSRPGLPVEYLQVPSPSMGRDIKVQFQSGGANSPALYLLDGLRAQDDFSGWDINTPAFEWYDQSGLSVVMPVGGQSSFYSDWYQPACGKAGCQTYKWETFLTSELPGWLQANRHVKPTGSAVVGLSMAASSALTLAIYHPQQFVYAGAMSGLLDPSQAMGPTLIGLAMGDAGGYKASDMWGPKEDPA
;
A
#
# COMPACT_ATOMS: atom_id res chain seq x y z
N MET A 1 9.78 -11.84 -46.93
CA MET A 1 8.37 -11.95 -46.59
C MET A 1 8.02 -13.39 -46.14
N GLN A 2 8.94 -14.10 -45.47
CA GLN A 2 8.74 -15.50 -45.03
C GLN A 2 9.12 -15.78 -43.56
N LEU A 3 9.54 -14.76 -42.81
CA LEU A 3 9.92 -14.92 -41.39
C LEU A 3 8.80 -14.48 -40.42
N VAL A 4 7.83 -13.71 -40.87
CA VAL A 4 6.74 -13.18 -40.04
C VAL A 4 5.61 -14.20 -39.89
N ASP A 5 5.42 -15.09 -40.84
CA ASP A 5 4.34 -16.09 -40.80
C ASP A 5 4.64 -17.31 -39.93
N ARG A 6 5.91 -17.58 -39.59
CA ARG A 6 6.27 -18.71 -38.69
C ARG A 6 6.09 -18.42 -37.20
N VAL A 7 6.00 -17.16 -36.81
CA VAL A 7 5.79 -16.79 -35.38
C VAL A 7 4.31 -16.76 -35.03
N ARG A 8 3.42 -16.60 -36.00
CA ARG A 8 1.96 -16.60 -35.75
C ARG A 8 1.36 -18.00 -35.52
N GLY A 9 2.03 -19.06 -35.97
CA GLY A 9 1.52 -20.43 -35.84
C GLY A 9 1.79 -21.12 -34.48
N ALA A 10 2.68 -20.57 -33.64
CA ALA A 10 3.08 -21.19 -32.38
C ALA A 10 2.30 -20.70 -31.14
N VAL A 11 1.49 -19.65 -31.28
CA VAL A 11 0.78 -19.05 -30.13
C VAL A 11 -0.69 -19.46 -30.03
N THR A 12 -1.24 -20.13 -31.03
CA THR A 12 -2.66 -20.49 -31.10
C THR A 12 -3.04 -21.82 -30.42
N GLY A 13 -2.09 -22.51 -29.77
CA GLY A 13 -2.31 -23.82 -29.17
C GLY A 13 -2.22 -23.91 -27.63
N MET A 14 -1.85 -22.85 -26.94
CA MET A 14 -1.85 -22.86 -25.46
C MET A 14 -3.22 -22.47 -24.94
N SER A 15 -3.94 -23.48 -24.43
CA SER A 15 -5.27 -23.30 -23.88
C SER A 15 -5.29 -22.24 -22.78
N ARG A 16 -6.23 -21.30 -22.85
CA ARG A 16 -6.52 -20.27 -21.82
C ARG A 16 -6.61 -20.81 -20.38
N ARG A 17 -6.75 -22.11 -20.21
CA ARG A 17 -6.85 -22.77 -18.90
C ARG A 17 -5.52 -22.88 -18.15
N LEU A 18 -4.37 -22.89 -18.83
CA LEU A 18 -3.04 -22.99 -18.18
C LEU A 18 -2.53 -21.64 -17.66
N VAL A 19 -2.90 -20.53 -18.30
CA VAL A 19 -2.48 -19.20 -17.88
C VAL A 19 -3.23 -18.74 -16.61
N VAL A 20 -4.52 -19.08 -16.50
CA VAL A 20 -5.33 -18.78 -15.30
C VAL A 20 -4.86 -19.57 -14.08
N GLY A 21 -4.41 -20.82 -14.28
CA GLY A 21 -3.87 -21.65 -13.20
C GLY A 21 -2.53 -21.16 -12.64
N ALA A 22 -1.68 -20.60 -13.50
CA ALA A 22 -0.34 -20.11 -13.08
C ALA A 22 -0.41 -18.79 -12.31
N VAL A 23 -1.32 -17.89 -12.67
CA VAL A 23 -1.50 -16.61 -11.94
C VAL A 23 -2.18 -16.85 -10.58
N GLY A 24 -3.14 -17.76 -10.52
CA GLY A 24 -3.79 -18.13 -9.26
C GLY A 24 -2.83 -18.84 -8.28
N ALA A 25 -1.95 -19.71 -8.78
CA ALA A 25 -0.98 -20.41 -7.94
C ALA A 25 0.11 -19.49 -7.40
N ALA A 26 0.53 -18.44 -8.14
CA ALA A 26 1.52 -17.48 -7.67
C ALA A 26 0.99 -16.57 -6.56
N LEU A 27 -0.29 -16.22 -6.60
CA LEU A 27 -0.93 -15.41 -5.54
C LEU A 27 -1.16 -16.22 -4.26
N VAL A 28 -1.45 -17.51 -4.37
CA VAL A 28 -1.68 -18.38 -3.21
C VAL A 28 -0.36 -18.88 -2.61
N SER A 29 0.66 -19.15 -3.41
CA SER A 29 1.97 -19.59 -2.90
C SER A 29 2.75 -18.49 -2.21
N GLY A 30 2.52 -17.21 -2.55
CA GLY A 30 3.05 -16.06 -1.78
C GLY A 30 2.39 -15.87 -0.42
N LEU A 31 1.20 -16.42 -0.21
CA LEU A 31 0.43 -16.32 1.03
C LEU A 31 0.73 -17.46 2.03
N VAL A 32 1.26 -18.61 1.59
CA VAL A 32 1.46 -19.80 2.44
C VAL A 32 2.86 -19.86 3.06
N GLY A 33 3.78 -18.98 2.70
CA GLY A 33 5.18 -19.01 3.09
C GLY A 33 5.53 -18.46 4.48
N ALA A 34 4.59 -18.07 5.33
CA ALA A 34 4.87 -17.48 6.64
C ALA A 34 4.03 -18.09 7.77
N VAL A 35 4.09 -19.41 7.93
CA VAL A 35 3.61 -20.05 9.17
C VAL A 35 4.84 -20.48 9.98
N GLY A 36 5.11 -19.79 11.06
CA GLY A 36 6.00 -20.25 12.10
C GLY A 36 7.28 -19.44 12.26
N GLY A 37 7.17 -18.36 12.96
CA GLY A 37 8.28 -17.65 13.56
C GLY A 37 7.78 -16.29 14.04
N THR A 38 7.82 -16.02 15.32
CA THR A 38 7.84 -14.66 15.82
C THR A 38 9.17 -14.04 15.38
N ALA A 39 9.27 -13.69 14.10
CA ALA A 39 10.33 -12.82 13.67
C ALA A 39 10.05 -11.48 14.36
N THR A 40 10.84 -11.14 15.34
CA THR A 40 10.99 -9.76 15.77
C THR A 40 11.33 -8.97 14.52
N ALA A 41 10.36 -8.19 14.04
CA ALA A 41 10.56 -7.32 12.90
C ALA A 41 11.67 -6.33 13.29
N GLY A 42 12.87 -6.58 12.82
CA GLY A 42 14.00 -5.68 12.95
C GLY A 42 14.03 -4.79 11.74
N ALA A 43 14.15 -3.48 11.93
CA ALA A 43 14.38 -2.56 10.82
C ALA A 43 15.59 -2.99 10.00
N PHE A 44 15.44 -3.02 8.68
CA PHE A 44 16.52 -3.40 7.77
C PHE A 44 17.50 -2.25 7.53
N SER A 45 17.09 -1.04 7.90
CA SER A 45 17.90 0.17 7.78
C SER A 45 19.11 0.11 8.69
N ARG A 46 20.28 0.42 8.15
CA ARG A 46 21.53 0.46 8.94
C ARG A 46 21.43 1.48 10.08
N PRO A 47 22.10 1.23 11.21
CA PRO A 47 22.20 2.21 12.28
C PRO A 47 22.82 3.54 11.81
N GLY A 48 22.34 4.66 12.35
CA GLY A 48 22.89 5.99 12.11
C GLY A 48 22.25 6.77 10.96
N LEU A 49 21.23 6.21 10.28
CA LEU A 49 20.37 6.99 9.38
C LEU A 49 19.48 7.92 10.20
N PRO A 50 19.20 9.16 9.71
CA PRO A 50 18.37 10.13 10.42
C PRO A 50 16.86 9.81 10.29
N VAL A 51 16.47 8.59 10.72
CA VAL A 51 15.08 8.14 10.69
C VAL A 51 14.39 8.55 11.98
N GLU A 52 13.25 9.23 11.85
CA GLU A 52 12.38 9.62 12.95
C GLU A 52 11.16 8.71 13.02
N TYR A 53 10.68 8.45 14.24
CA TYR A 53 9.44 7.71 14.52
C TYR A 53 8.40 8.69 15.04
N LEU A 54 7.57 9.20 14.13
CA LEU A 54 6.58 10.21 14.42
C LEU A 54 5.28 9.59 14.92
N GLN A 55 4.59 10.33 15.79
CA GLN A 55 3.20 10.06 16.16
C GLN A 55 2.37 11.22 15.61
N VAL A 56 1.63 10.95 14.53
CA VAL A 56 0.88 11.98 13.82
C VAL A 56 -0.59 11.85 14.18
N PRO A 57 -1.19 12.87 14.82
CA PRO A 57 -2.61 12.85 15.15
C PRO A 57 -3.48 12.67 13.90
N SER A 58 -4.43 11.75 13.99
CA SER A 58 -5.49 11.57 13.00
C SER A 58 -6.86 11.78 13.64
N PRO A 59 -7.40 12.99 13.60
CA PRO A 59 -8.75 13.28 14.07
C PRO A 59 -9.81 12.41 13.42
N SER A 60 -9.67 12.13 12.12
CA SER A 60 -10.62 11.29 11.38
C SER A 60 -10.66 9.84 11.85
N MET A 61 -9.52 9.31 12.33
CA MET A 61 -9.43 7.95 12.89
C MET A 61 -9.50 7.93 14.43
N GLY A 62 -9.48 9.09 15.10
CA GLY A 62 -9.56 9.22 16.54
C GLY A 62 -8.35 8.65 17.29
N ARG A 63 -7.17 8.63 16.64
CA ARG A 63 -5.92 8.10 17.20
C ARG A 63 -4.70 8.68 16.52
N ASP A 64 -3.54 8.54 17.14
CA ASP A 64 -2.26 8.84 16.50
C ASP A 64 -1.86 7.70 15.56
N ILE A 65 -1.31 8.05 14.42
CA ILE A 65 -0.74 7.12 13.46
C ILE A 65 0.79 7.24 13.51
N LYS A 66 1.45 6.12 13.71
CA LYS A 66 2.90 6.05 13.62
C LYS A 66 3.35 6.26 12.17
N VAL A 67 4.38 7.06 11.98
CA VAL A 67 5.00 7.28 10.66
C VAL A 67 6.51 7.20 10.82
N GLN A 68 7.15 6.30 10.08
CA GLN A 68 8.60 6.31 9.95
C GLN A 68 8.95 7.35 8.88
N PHE A 69 9.86 8.25 9.22
CA PHE A 69 10.15 9.43 8.43
C PHE A 69 11.66 9.68 8.31
N GLN A 70 12.10 10.02 7.11
CA GLN A 70 13.46 10.54 6.87
C GLN A 70 13.35 11.83 6.07
N SER A 71 13.94 12.90 6.59
CA SER A 71 13.88 14.22 5.95
C SER A 71 14.77 14.28 4.71
N GLY A 72 14.23 14.80 3.62
CA GLY A 72 14.98 15.18 2.42
C GLY A 72 15.43 16.64 2.41
N GLY A 73 15.24 17.36 3.53
CA GLY A 73 15.51 18.79 3.65
C GLY A 73 14.25 19.65 3.59
N ALA A 74 14.41 20.92 3.87
CA ALA A 74 13.30 21.87 3.85
C ALA A 74 12.70 22.02 2.45
N ASN A 75 11.37 22.05 2.37
CA ASN A 75 10.58 22.10 1.13
C ASN A 75 10.84 20.93 0.16
N SER A 76 11.36 19.81 0.66
CA SER A 76 11.47 18.59 -0.14
C SER A 76 10.08 18.03 -0.49
N PRO A 77 9.89 17.46 -1.67
CA PRO A 77 8.71 16.64 -1.95
C PRO A 77 8.79 15.34 -1.14
N ALA A 78 7.64 14.74 -0.86
CA ALA A 78 7.58 13.47 -0.14
C ALA A 78 7.51 12.28 -1.10
N LEU A 79 8.09 11.15 -0.66
CA LEU A 79 7.88 9.83 -1.22
C LEU A 79 7.13 8.99 -0.17
N TYR A 80 5.86 8.72 -0.43
CA TYR A 80 5.04 7.85 0.40
C TYR A 80 5.23 6.40 -0.03
N LEU A 81 5.65 5.55 0.91
CA LEU A 81 5.80 4.11 0.70
C LEU A 81 4.71 3.38 1.50
N LEU A 82 3.77 2.77 0.78
CA LEU A 82 2.58 2.14 1.35
C LEU A 82 2.71 0.63 1.36
N ASP A 83 2.40 0.03 2.51
CA ASP A 83 2.55 -1.39 2.77
C ASP A 83 1.49 -2.26 2.09
N GLY A 84 1.81 -3.55 2.00
CA GLY A 84 0.89 -4.58 1.55
C GLY A 84 -0.20 -4.93 2.57
N LEU A 85 -0.96 -5.97 2.25
CA LEU A 85 -2.16 -6.41 2.99
C LEU A 85 -1.92 -6.69 4.48
N ARG A 86 -0.71 -7.14 4.84
CA ARG A 86 -0.32 -7.54 6.19
C ARG A 86 0.48 -6.46 6.92
N ALA A 87 0.23 -5.20 6.61
CA ALA A 87 0.84 -4.08 7.32
C ALA A 87 0.72 -4.26 8.83
N GLN A 88 1.82 -4.04 9.53
CA GLN A 88 1.92 -4.20 10.99
C GLN A 88 1.81 -2.85 11.68
N ASP A 89 1.55 -2.84 13.00
CA ASP A 89 1.38 -1.61 13.77
C ASP A 89 2.68 -1.13 14.46
N ASP A 90 3.79 -1.85 14.27
CA ASP A 90 5.09 -1.53 14.87
C ASP A 90 6.05 -0.85 13.88
N PHE A 91 6.28 -1.43 12.71
CA PHE A 91 7.17 -0.93 11.66
C PHE A 91 6.54 -1.09 10.28
N SER A 92 6.96 -0.25 9.32
CA SER A 92 6.62 -0.42 7.92
C SER A 92 7.31 -1.64 7.32
N GLY A 93 6.59 -2.40 6.52
CA GLY A 93 7.15 -3.52 5.77
C GLY A 93 8.25 -3.11 4.79
N TRP A 94 8.23 -1.87 4.32
CA TRP A 94 9.31 -1.32 3.50
C TRP A 94 10.63 -1.21 4.26
N ASP A 95 10.60 -0.80 5.53
CA ASP A 95 11.80 -0.72 6.37
C ASP A 95 12.26 -2.10 6.85
N ILE A 96 11.31 -3.03 7.12
CA ILE A 96 11.64 -4.40 7.55
C ILE A 96 12.30 -5.21 6.44
N ASN A 97 11.83 -5.04 5.19
CA ASN A 97 12.17 -5.95 4.10
C ASN A 97 13.10 -5.32 3.06
N THR A 98 13.40 -4.03 3.16
CA THR A 98 14.24 -3.32 2.19
C THR A 98 15.11 -2.26 2.89
N PRO A 99 16.26 -1.90 2.33
CA PRO A 99 17.05 -0.75 2.79
C PRO A 99 16.52 0.57 2.19
N ALA A 100 15.19 0.80 2.20
CA ALA A 100 14.61 1.94 1.51
C ALA A 100 15.10 3.28 2.04
N PHE A 101 15.28 3.42 3.36
CA PHE A 101 15.86 4.65 3.92
C PHE A 101 17.30 4.90 3.47
N GLU A 102 18.07 3.85 3.18
CA GLU A 102 19.42 4.00 2.61
C GLU A 102 19.37 4.41 1.14
N TRP A 103 18.45 3.84 0.35
CA TRP A 103 18.32 4.16 -1.06
C TRP A 103 17.96 5.64 -1.30
N TYR A 104 17.20 6.21 -0.39
CA TYR A 104 16.74 7.60 -0.50
C TYR A 104 17.52 8.57 0.40
N ASP A 105 18.53 8.09 1.14
CA ASP A 105 19.39 8.97 1.93
C ASP A 105 20.06 10.02 1.03
N GLN A 106 19.96 11.29 1.42
CA GLN A 106 20.47 12.45 0.67
C GLN A 106 19.90 12.62 -0.75
N SER A 107 18.80 11.97 -1.08
CA SER A 107 18.15 12.10 -2.40
C SER A 107 17.40 13.42 -2.63
N GLY A 108 17.20 14.21 -1.58
CA GLY A 108 16.33 15.38 -1.61
C GLY A 108 14.84 15.06 -1.51
N LEU A 109 14.47 13.78 -1.32
CA LEU A 109 13.10 13.34 -1.06
C LEU A 109 12.90 13.07 0.44
N SER A 110 11.82 13.55 1.01
CA SER A 110 11.38 13.10 2.32
C SER A 110 10.68 11.76 2.21
N VAL A 111 11.23 10.73 2.83
CA VAL A 111 10.63 9.39 2.85
C VAL A 111 9.59 9.31 3.96
N VAL A 112 8.39 8.87 3.62
CA VAL A 112 7.23 8.80 4.51
C VAL A 112 6.65 7.40 4.46
N MET A 113 6.77 6.65 5.53
CA MET A 113 6.23 5.30 5.67
C MET A 113 5.18 5.27 6.78
N PRO A 114 3.88 5.45 6.46
CA PRO A 114 2.81 5.25 7.42
C PRO A 114 2.81 3.80 7.91
N VAL A 115 2.64 3.60 9.21
CA VAL A 115 2.68 2.28 9.85
C VAL A 115 1.27 1.85 10.22
N GLY A 116 0.93 0.59 9.98
CA GLY A 116 -0.41 0.07 10.20
C GLY A 116 -1.29 0.04 8.95
N GLY A 117 -2.58 -0.09 9.15
CA GLY A 117 -3.53 -0.16 8.03
C GLY A 117 -3.64 -1.55 7.41
N GLN A 118 -3.51 -2.60 8.21
CA GLN A 118 -3.76 -3.97 7.75
C GLN A 118 -5.10 -4.07 7.01
N SER A 119 -5.09 -4.62 5.80
CA SER A 119 -6.27 -4.78 4.93
C SER A 119 -7.01 -3.49 4.58
N SER A 120 -6.41 -2.30 4.80
CA SER A 120 -7.10 -1.01 4.67
C SER A 120 -7.36 -0.58 3.23
N PHE A 121 -6.59 -1.08 2.26
CA PHE A 121 -6.49 -0.53 0.90
C PHE A 121 -6.24 0.99 0.88
N TYR A 122 -5.79 1.53 2.02
CA TYR A 122 -5.55 2.96 2.22
C TYR A 122 -6.71 3.85 1.79
N SER A 123 -7.94 3.36 2.01
CA SER A 123 -9.20 4.03 1.69
C SER A 123 -9.96 4.44 2.96
N ASP A 124 -10.95 5.29 2.80
CA ASP A 124 -11.90 5.66 3.84
C ASP A 124 -13.03 4.63 3.87
N TRP A 125 -13.02 3.77 4.87
CA TRP A 125 -14.01 2.71 4.98
C TRP A 125 -15.42 3.25 5.29
N TYR A 126 -16.41 2.62 4.67
CA TYR A 126 -17.83 2.93 4.87
C TYR A 126 -18.28 2.56 6.29
N GLN A 127 -17.86 1.41 6.81
CA GLN A 127 -18.12 0.93 8.17
C GLN A 127 -16.82 0.82 8.95
N PRO A 128 -16.88 0.72 10.31
CA PRO A 128 -15.69 0.39 11.09
C PRO A 128 -15.02 -0.89 10.59
N ALA A 129 -13.70 -0.86 10.48
CA ALA A 129 -12.90 -2.01 10.09
C ALA A 129 -12.82 -2.98 11.26
N CYS A 130 -13.63 -4.04 11.24
CA CYS A 130 -13.69 -5.05 12.28
C CYS A 130 -12.98 -6.31 11.83
N GLY A 131 -11.93 -6.69 12.57
CA GLY A 131 -11.15 -7.91 12.35
C GLY A 131 -10.96 -8.70 13.63
N LYS A 132 -10.10 -9.71 13.60
CA LYS A 132 -9.79 -10.57 14.77
C LYS A 132 -9.22 -9.79 15.96
N ALA A 133 -8.53 -8.68 15.70
CA ALA A 133 -7.94 -7.82 16.74
C ALA A 133 -8.91 -6.78 17.31
N GLY A 134 -10.15 -6.70 16.81
CA GLY A 134 -11.16 -5.72 17.22
C GLY A 134 -11.59 -4.82 16.07
N CYS A 135 -12.30 -3.74 16.40
CA CYS A 135 -12.81 -2.77 15.44
C CYS A 135 -12.06 -1.45 15.58
N GLN A 136 -11.77 -0.81 14.43
CA GLN A 136 -11.17 0.52 14.39
C GLN A 136 -11.72 1.32 13.21
N THR A 137 -11.68 2.64 13.31
CA THR A 137 -12.04 3.52 12.20
C THR A 137 -10.90 3.58 11.21
N TYR A 138 -11.20 3.31 9.94
CA TYR A 138 -10.25 3.48 8.82
C TYR A 138 -10.68 4.68 7.97
N LYS A 139 -9.87 5.73 8.01
CA LYS A 139 -9.95 6.94 7.20
C LYS A 139 -8.58 7.24 6.61
N TRP A 140 -8.03 6.23 5.97
CA TRP A 140 -6.66 6.28 5.49
C TRP A 140 -6.46 7.24 4.33
N GLU A 141 -7.43 7.37 3.43
CA GLU A 141 -7.37 8.36 2.36
C GLU A 141 -7.34 9.78 2.94
N THR A 142 -8.27 10.10 3.85
CA THR A 142 -8.28 11.37 4.57
C THR A 142 -6.96 11.64 5.29
N PHE A 143 -6.43 10.62 5.98
CA PHE A 143 -5.14 10.77 6.67
C PHE A 143 -4.00 11.10 5.70
N LEU A 144 -3.85 10.33 4.62
CA LEU A 144 -2.75 10.45 3.67
C LEU A 144 -2.82 11.72 2.81
N THR A 145 -4.01 12.24 2.58
CA THR A 145 -4.22 13.35 1.63
C THR A 145 -4.49 14.69 2.30
N SER A 146 -4.86 14.70 3.56
CA SER A 146 -5.19 15.93 4.31
C SER A 146 -4.39 16.05 5.60
N GLU A 147 -4.53 15.10 6.52
CA GLU A 147 -3.99 15.23 7.87
C GLU A 147 -2.46 15.14 7.90
N LEU A 148 -1.91 14.08 7.31
CA LEU A 148 -0.46 13.84 7.29
C LEU A 148 0.32 14.89 6.51
N PRO A 149 -0.07 15.31 5.28
CA PRO A 149 0.65 16.37 4.56
C PRO A 149 0.65 17.70 5.30
N GLY A 150 -0.48 18.09 5.89
CA GLY A 150 -0.58 19.31 6.70
C GLY A 150 0.31 19.27 7.93
N TRP A 151 0.32 18.14 8.62
CA TRP A 151 1.17 17.94 9.79
C TRP A 151 2.66 17.96 9.43
N LEU A 152 3.06 17.28 8.35
CA LEU A 152 4.45 17.24 7.86
C LEU A 152 4.91 18.62 7.40
N GLN A 153 4.05 19.38 6.75
CA GLN A 153 4.37 20.76 6.36
C GLN A 153 4.65 21.63 7.60
N ALA A 154 3.79 21.58 8.59
CA ALA A 154 3.89 22.39 9.79
C ALA A 154 5.08 22.00 10.69
N ASN A 155 5.40 20.72 10.79
CA ASN A 155 6.32 20.20 11.79
C ASN A 155 7.67 19.73 11.20
N ARG A 156 7.75 19.49 9.89
CA ARG A 156 8.96 18.97 9.22
C ARG A 156 9.31 19.74 7.96
N HIS A 157 8.56 20.79 7.63
CA HIS A 157 8.79 21.63 6.45
C HIS A 157 8.79 20.85 5.12
N VAL A 158 8.03 19.75 5.06
CA VAL A 158 7.82 18.97 3.84
C VAL A 158 6.81 19.67 2.95
N LYS A 159 7.07 19.68 1.64
CA LYS A 159 6.14 20.25 0.68
C LYS A 159 4.84 19.42 0.63
N PRO A 160 3.64 20.03 0.78
CA PRO A 160 2.39 19.27 0.86
C PRO A 160 1.89 18.74 -0.49
N THR A 161 2.48 19.19 -1.61
CA THR A 161 2.11 18.87 -2.98
C THR A 161 3.30 18.41 -3.80
N GLY A 162 3.07 17.79 -4.96
CA GLY A 162 4.13 17.34 -5.84
C GLY A 162 4.92 16.14 -5.32
N SER A 163 4.26 15.31 -4.52
CA SER A 163 4.81 14.09 -3.91
C SER A 163 4.68 12.88 -4.84
N ALA A 164 5.41 11.82 -4.50
CA ALA A 164 5.24 10.49 -5.09
C ALA A 164 4.56 9.54 -4.10
N VAL A 165 3.79 8.58 -4.61
CA VAL A 165 3.23 7.48 -3.82
C VAL A 165 3.57 6.15 -4.48
N VAL A 166 4.12 5.22 -3.72
CA VAL A 166 4.46 3.87 -4.19
C VAL A 166 3.80 2.85 -3.27
N GLY A 167 3.06 1.94 -3.86
CA GLY A 167 2.35 0.90 -3.13
C GLY A 167 2.76 -0.50 -3.57
N LEU A 168 2.85 -1.40 -2.59
CA LEU A 168 3.14 -2.82 -2.80
C LEU A 168 1.88 -3.66 -2.57
N SER A 169 1.63 -4.63 -3.44
CA SER A 169 0.53 -5.61 -3.28
C SER A 169 -0.84 -4.92 -3.13
N MET A 170 -1.48 -4.99 -1.97
CA MET A 170 -2.72 -4.28 -1.65
C MET A 170 -2.62 -2.79 -2.00
N ALA A 171 -1.54 -2.14 -1.60
CA ALA A 171 -1.35 -0.71 -1.81
C ALA A 171 -1.02 -0.32 -3.25
N ALA A 172 -0.80 -1.27 -4.16
CA ALA A 172 -0.52 -0.96 -5.57
C ALA A 172 -1.72 -0.26 -6.24
N SER A 173 -2.92 -0.80 -6.07
CA SER A 173 -4.14 -0.14 -6.54
C SER A 173 -4.40 1.17 -5.79
N SER A 174 -4.15 1.18 -4.48
CA SER A 174 -4.32 2.38 -3.65
C SER A 174 -3.44 3.54 -4.12
N ALA A 175 -2.17 3.27 -4.46
CA ALA A 175 -1.26 4.29 -4.97
C ALA A 175 -1.78 4.92 -6.28
N LEU A 176 -2.32 4.11 -7.19
CA LEU A 176 -2.93 4.63 -8.42
C LEU A 176 -4.19 5.44 -8.13
N THR A 177 -5.06 4.93 -7.27
CA THR A 177 -6.31 5.61 -6.87
C THR A 177 -6.00 6.97 -6.23
N LEU A 178 -5.08 7.02 -5.27
CA LEU A 178 -4.64 8.25 -4.63
C LEU A 178 -4.11 9.27 -5.64
N ALA A 179 -3.30 8.86 -6.61
CA ALA A 179 -2.78 9.78 -7.63
C ALA A 179 -3.86 10.26 -8.60
N ILE A 180 -4.85 9.43 -8.93
CA ILE A 180 -5.96 9.82 -9.81
C ILE A 180 -6.88 10.84 -9.12
N TYR A 181 -7.24 10.61 -7.86
CA TYR A 181 -8.17 11.49 -7.14
C TYR A 181 -7.49 12.70 -6.51
N HIS A 182 -6.18 12.63 -6.24
CA HIS A 182 -5.39 13.71 -5.62
C HIS A 182 -4.17 14.10 -6.47
N PRO A 183 -4.35 14.50 -7.76
CA PRO A 183 -3.24 14.70 -8.71
C PRO A 183 -2.35 15.91 -8.36
N GLN A 184 -2.83 16.85 -7.54
CA GLN A 184 -2.01 17.96 -7.07
C GLN A 184 -1.02 17.53 -5.98
N GLN A 185 -1.40 16.54 -5.20
CA GLN A 185 -0.56 16.00 -4.14
C GLN A 185 0.38 14.93 -4.67
N PHE A 186 -0.15 13.95 -5.42
CA PHE A 186 0.60 12.84 -5.96
C PHE A 186 0.78 12.98 -7.47
N VAL A 187 1.94 13.50 -7.87
CA VAL A 187 2.30 13.69 -9.29
C VAL A 187 2.95 12.45 -9.90
N TYR A 188 3.28 11.47 -9.08
CA TYR A 188 3.83 10.19 -9.48
C TYR A 188 3.22 9.07 -8.66
N ALA A 189 2.87 7.95 -9.31
CA ALA A 189 2.43 6.73 -8.64
C ALA A 189 3.22 5.52 -9.14
N GLY A 190 3.70 4.71 -8.21
CA GLY A 190 4.32 3.42 -8.45
C GLY A 190 3.43 2.30 -7.91
N ALA A 191 3.05 1.35 -8.75
CA ALA A 191 2.24 0.19 -8.37
C ALA A 191 3.03 -1.09 -8.56
N MET A 192 3.32 -1.81 -7.46
CA MET A 192 4.17 -2.99 -7.47
C MET A 192 3.40 -4.23 -7.05
N SER A 193 3.43 -5.26 -7.89
CA SER A 193 2.91 -6.61 -7.57
C SER A 193 1.46 -6.63 -7.05
N GLY A 194 0.57 -5.79 -7.59
CA GLY A 194 -0.80 -5.63 -7.13
C GLY A 194 -1.87 -6.05 -8.11
N LEU A 195 -3.11 -6.14 -7.60
CA LEU A 195 -4.32 -6.26 -8.41
C LEU A 195 -4.72 -4.84 -8.83
N LEU A 196 -4.42 -4.46 -10.07
CA LEU A 196 -4.60 -3.08 -10.55
C LEU A 196 -6.05 -2.77 -10.92
N ASP A 197 -6.83 -3.79 -11.24
CA ASP A 197 -8.26 -3.67 -11.52
C ASP A 197 -9.05 -4.61 -10.62
N PRO A 198 -9.47 -4.15 -9.43
CA PRO A 198 -10.24 -4.96 -8.49
C PRO A 198 -11.70 -5.18 -8.94
N SER A 199 -12.17 -4.49 -9.98
CA SER A 199 -13.53 -4.63 -10.50
C SER A 199 -13.74 -5.86 -11.38
N GLN A 200 -12.66 -6.50 -11.83
CA GLN A 200 -12.75 -7.71 -12.66
C GLN A 200 -13.44 -8.87 -11.93
N ALA A 201 -14.03 -9.78 -12.69
CA ALA A 201 -14.98 -10.81 -12.23
C ALA A 201 -14.56 -11.59 -10.97
N MET A 202 -13.25 -11.80 -10.76
CA MET A 202 -12.71 -12.48 -9.58
C MET A 202 -12.14 -11.52 -8.51
N GLY A 203 -12.02 -10.24 -8.81
CA GLY A 203 -11.39 -9.24 -7.95
C GLY A 203 -12.03 -9.16 -6.56
N PRO A 204 -13.34 -8.93 -6.42
CA PRO A 204 -13.99 -8.86 -5.12
C PRO A 204 -13.85 -10.13 -4.29
N THR A 205 -13.90 -11.31 -4.93
CA THR A 205 -13.73 -12.60 -4.25
C THR A 205 -12.31 -12.76 -3.71
N LEU A 206 -11.29 -12.47 -4.54
CA LEU A 206 -9.88 -12.57 -4.14
C LEU A 206 -9.56 -11.60 -3.02
N ILE A 207 -10.07 -10.37 -3.11
CA ILE A 207 -9.92 -9.37 -2.05
C ILE A 207 -10.55 -9.84 -0.76
N GLY A 208 -11.81 -10.33 -0.80
CA GLY A 208 -12.51 -10.83 0.37
C GLY A 208 -11.78 -12.00 1.05
N LEU A 209 -11.26 -12.94 0.27
CA LEU A 209 -10.47 -14.06 0.79
C LEU A 209 -9.16 -13.58 1.42
N ALA A 210 -8.45 -12.68 0.76
CA ALA A 210 -7.18 -12.14 1.24
C ALA A 210 -7.36 -11.34 2.55
N MET A 211 -8.39 -10.49 2.63
CA MET A 211 -8.70 -9.72 3.84
C MET A 211 -9.16 -10.61 4.99
N GLY A 212 -9.93 -11.65 4.70
CA GLY A 212 -10.33 -12.66 5.69
C GLY A 212 -9.14 -13.40 6.28
N ASP A 213 -8.18 -13.79 5.45
CA ASP A 213 -6.94 -14.44 5.88
C ASP A 213 -6.01 -13.46 6.66
N ALA A 214 -5.82 -12.26 6.14
CA ALA A 214 -4.88 -11.29 6.70
C ALA A 214 -5.31 -10.69 8.05
N GLY A 215 -6.57 -10.76 8.43
CA GLY A 215 -7.00 -10.17 9.72
C GLY A 215 -8.47 -10.40 10.03
N GLY A 216 -9.19 -11.13 9.19
CA GLY A 216 -10.62 -11.41 9.37
C GLY A 216 -11.53 -10.26 8.97
N TYR A 217 -11.02 -9.31 8.20
CA TYR A 217 -11.79 -8.16 7.71
C TYR A 217 -12.75 -8.54 6.57
N LYS A 218 -13.79 -7.75 6.39
CA LYS A 218 -14.81 -7.93 5.35
C LYS A 218 -14.71 -6.80 4.31
N ALA A 219 -14.63 -7.16 3.04
CA ALA A 219 -14.58 -6.18 1.95
C ALA A 219 -15.86 -5.34 1.85
N SER A 220 -17.02 -5.88 2.25
CA SER A 220 -18.29 -5.15 2.31
C SER A 220 -18.28 -3.96 3.27
N ASP A 221 -17.47 -4.03 4.33
CA ASP A 221 -17.37 -2.96 5.32
C ASP A 221 -16.52 -1.79 4.78
N MET A 222 -15.67 -2.07 3.79
CA MET A 222 -14.80 -1.09 3.16
C MET A 222 -15.54 -0.21 2.15
N TRP A 223 -16.20 -0.83 1.15
CA TRP A 223 -16.78 -0.10 0.03
C TRP A 223 -18.29 0.14 0.13
N GLY A 224 -18.93 -0.31 1.20
CA GLY A 224 -20.37 -0.20 1.36
C GLY A 224 -21.17 -1.18 0.48
N PRO A 225 -22.50 -1.04 0.43
CA PRO A 225 -23.36 -1.83 -0.44
C PRO A 225 -23.12 -1.51 -1.92
N LYS A 226 -23.23 -2.51 -2.78
CA LYS A 226 -23.01 -2.37 -4.24
C LYS A 226 -23.94 -1.37 -4.95
N GLU A 227 -24.97 -0.89 -4.26
CA GLU A 227 -25.99 0.00 -4.81
C GLU A 227 -25.69 1.48 -4.51
N ASP A 228 -24.64 1.77 -3.77
CA ASP A 228 -24.21 3.13 -3.47
C ASP A 228 -23.04 3.50 -4.40
N PRO A 229 -23.30 4.19 -5.53
CA PRO A 229 -22.22 4.68 -6.40
C PRO A 229 -21.53 5.83 -5.68
N ALA A 230 -20.34 5.55 -5.13
CA ALA A 230 -19.45 6.55 -4.56
C ALA A 230 -18.88 7.47 -5.66
#